data_878670a68da5b3a1eee4be011dad0fc3
#
_entry.id   878670a68da5b3a1eee4be011dad0fc3
#
_cell.length_a   1.000
_cell.length_b   1.000
_cell.length_c   1.000
_cell.angle_alpha   90.00
_cell.angle_beta   90.00
_cell.angle_gamma   90.00
#
_symmetry.space_group_name_H-M   'P 1'
#
loop_
_entity.id
_entity.type
_entity.pdbx_description
1 polymer ?
#
loop_
_entity_poly.entity_id
_entity_poly.type
_entity_poly.pdbx_seq_one_letter_code
_entity_poly.pdbx_strand_id
1 'polypeptide(L)'
;MSDEQSAAQPSRIETEQLLREMNDEWVKALVRRDEATLERLMSEDFFFTYPLEGDDRTQFISDVTSGDLIVEHITRHQLGVRVFGNTAVLTSRDSAKWIYRGREIEGQYKVIQVYSERDNQWQLVAVQACPIA
;
A
#
# COMPACT_ATOMS: atom_id res chain seq x y z
N MET A 1 27.39 24.48 -7.27
CA MET A 1 26.42 24.62 -6.57
C MET A 1 25.29 23.87 -7.01
N SER A 2 25.06 23.62 -8.05
CA SER A 2 23.95 22.80 -8.46
C SER A 2 24.10 21.36 -8.04
N ASP A 3 25.22 20.94 -7.55
CA ASP A 3 25.40 19.56 -7.14
C ASP A 3 24.50 19.16 -6.00
N GLU A 4 24.21 20.10 -5.13
CA GLU A 4 23.32 19.80 -4.04
C GLU A 4 21.96 19.46 -4.55
N GLN A 5 21.51 20.13 -5.58
CA GLN A 5 20.21 19.83 -6.12
C GLN A 5 20.16 18.47 -6.73
N SER A 6 21.22 18.08 -7.43
CA SER A 6 21.29 16.75 -8.00
C SER A 6 21.23 15.68 -6.93
N ALA A 7 21.94 15.91 -5.84
CA ALA A 7 21.95 14.95 -4.74
C ALA A 7 20.61 14.88 -4.04
N ALA A 8 19.87 16.01 -4.01
CA ALA A 8 18.60 16.06 -3.30
C ALA A 8 17.44 15.48 -4.11
N GLN A 9 17.62 15.29 -5.41
CA GLN A 9 16.54 14.85 -6.29
C GLN A 9 16.80 13.43 -6.78
N PRO A 10 16.14 12.44 -6.20
CA PRO A 10 16.31 11.07 -6.69
C PRO A 10 15.80 10.96 -8.12
N SER A 11 16.40 10.09 -8.88
CA SER A 11 15.93 9.79 -10.22
C SER A 11 14.58 9.09 -10.15
N ARG A 12 13.86 9.09 -11.28
CA ARG A 12 12.60 8.35 -11.36
C ARG A 12 12.80 6.87 -11.06
N ILE A 13 13.91 6.29 -11.52
CA ILE A 13 14.22 4.88 -11.27
C ILE A 13 14.40 4.63 -9.78
N GLU A 14 15.10 5.52 -9.09
CA GLU A 14 15.29 5.40 -7.64
C GLU A 14 13.96 5.53 -6.90
N THR A 15 13.10 6.44 -7.34
CA THR A 15 11.78 6.61 -6.75
C THR A 15 10.92 5.37 -6.95
N GLU A 16 10.93 4.81 -8.17
CA GLU A 16 10.19 3.58 -8.45
C GLU A 16 10.67 2.43 -7.56
N GLN A 17 11.98 2.32 -7.38
CA GLN A 17 12.54 1.26 -6.53
C GLN A 17 12.13 1.46 -5.08
N LEU A 18 12.18 2.68 -4.60
CA LEU A 18 11.74 3.01 -3.24
C LEU A 18 10.28 2.60 -3.02
N LEU A 19 9.42 2.93 -3.98
CA LEU A 19 7.99 2.61 -3.87
C LEU A 19 7.74 1.11 -3.90
N ARG A 20 8.50 0.36 -4.71
CA ARG A 20 8.41 -1.10 -4.71
C ARG A 20 8.80 -1.67 -3.34
N GLU A 21 9.83 -1.13 -2.73
CA GLU A 21 10.26 -1.58 -1.41
C GLU A 21 9.24 -1.22 -0.34
N MET A 22 8.67 -0.02 -0.40
CA MET A 22 7.62 0.38 0.54
C MET A 22 6.39 -0.50 0.41
N ASN A 23 6.04 -0.84 -0.82
CA ASN A 23 4.90 -1.72 -1.07
C ASN A 23 5.11 -3.10 -0.47
N ASP A 24 6.31 -3.65 -0.65
CA ASP A 24 6.67 -4.94 -0.08
C ASP A 24 6.63 -4.89 1.45
N GLU A 25 7.14 -3.81 2.01
CA GLU A 25 7.13 -3.60 3.45
C GLU A 25 5.71 -3.53 4.00
N TRP A 26 4.80 -2.85 3.28
CA TRP A 26 3.40 -2.75 3.68
C TRP A 26 2.71 -4.12 3.70
N VAL A 27 2.93 -4.93 2.66
CA VAL A 27 2.37 -6.27 2.62
C VAL A 27 2.86 -7.12 3.79
N LYS A 28 4.15 -7.05 4.09
CA LYS A 28 4.71 -7.78 5.22
C LYS A 28 4.13 -7.30 6.54
N ALA A 29 3.93 -6.00 6.68
CA ALA A 29 3.34 -5.43 7.88
C ALA A 29 1.90 -5.89 8.08
N LEU A 30 1.13 -6.02 6.99
CA LEU A 30 -0.23 -6.54 7.07
C LEU A 30 -0.24 -7.97 7.60
N VAL A 31 0.60 -8.83 7.06
CA VAL A 31 0.66 -10.24 7.46
C VAL A 31 1.12 -10.37 8.91
N ARG A 32 2.07 -9.55 9.32
CA ARG A 32 2.65 -9.58 10.66
C ARG A 32 1.85 -8.79 11.68
N ARG A 33 0.88 -8.01 11.21
CA ARG A 33 0.06 -7.13 12.05
C ARG A 33 0.93 -6.11 12.80
N ASP A 34 1.88 -5.52 12.06
CA ASP A 34 2.86 -4.58 12.59
C ASP A 34 2.30 -3.17 12.55
N GLU A 35 1.67 -2.77 13.63
CA GLU A 35 0.98 -1.49 13.73
C GLU A 35 1.91 -0.30 13.46
N ALA A 36 3.09 -0.30 14.05
CA ALA A 36 4.00 0.83 13.92
C ALA A 36 4.42 1.04 12.46
N THR A 37 4.70 -0.04 11.72
CA THR A 37 5.05 0.06 10.33
C THR A 37 3.87 0.54 9.48
N LEU A 38 2.66 0.03 9.76
CA LEU A 38 1.47 0.49 9.05
C LEU A 38 1.24 1.98 9.26
N GLU A 39 1.38 2.45 10.49
CA GLU A 39 1.21 3.88 10.79
C GLU A 39 2.23 4.74 10.08
N ARG A 40 3.45 4.25 9.94
CA ARG A 40 4.51 5.00 9.26
C ARG A 40 4.29 5.06 7.75
N LEU A 41 3.84 3.98 7.14
CA LEU A 41 3.70 3.88 5.70
C LEU A 41 2.41 4.49 5.15
N MET A 42 1.37 4.56 5.97
CA MET A 42 0.05 5.02 5.53
C MET A 42 -0.18 6.46 5.95
N SER A 43 -0.73 7.27 5.05
CA SER A 43 -1.00 8.67 5.35
C SER A 43 -2.18 8.80 6.29
N GLU A 44 -2.27 9.95 6.97
CA GLU A 44 -3.37 10.20 7.90
C GLU A 44 -4.72 10.24 7.19
N ASP A 45 -4.73 10.64 5.92
CA ASP A 45 -5.94 10.70 5.12
C ASP A 45 -6.13 9.48 4.23
N PHE A 46 -5.45 8.39 4.53
CA PHE A 46 -5.60 7.13 3.79
C PHE A 46 -7.05 6.65 3.78
N PHE A 47 -7.45 6.05 2.68
CA PHE A 47 -8.77 5.41 2.60
C PHE A 47 -8.71 4.17 1.71
N PHE A 48 -9.61 3.23 1.99
CA PHE A 48 -9.79 2.02 1.22
C PHE A 48 -11.15 2.12 0.52
N THR A 49 -11.19 1.95 -0.78
CA THR A 49 -12.46 2.12 -1.50
C THR A 49 -13.22 0.81 -1.66
N TYR A 50 -12.49 -0.30 -1.84
CA TYR A 50 -13.08 -1.61 -2.05
C TYR A 50 -12.00 -2.67 -1.83
N PRO A 51 -12.23 -3.79 -1.18
CA PRO A 51 -13.53 -4.29 -0.69
C PRO A 51 -13.92 -3.78 0.70
N LEU A 52 -13.10 -2.98 1.35
CA LEU A 52 -13.34 -2.47 2.70
C LEU A 52 -13.87 -1.04 2.61
N GLU A 53 -15.10 -0.92 2.13
CA GLU A 53 -15.71 0.39 1.90
C GLU A 53 -15.80 1.20 3.18
N GLY A 54 -15.41 2.48 3.05
CA GLY A 54 -15.50 3.40 4.16
C GLY A 54 -14.38 3.32 5.15
N ASP A 55 -13.42 2.43 4.96
CA ASP A 55 -12.32 2.32 5.90
C ASP A 55 -11.32 3.43 5.70
N ASP A 56 -11.12 4.23 6.75
CA ASP A 56 -10.01 5.15 6.83
C ASP A 56 -8.82 4.44 7.50
N ARG A 57 -7.73 5.18 7.67
CA ARG A 57 -6.50 4.63 8.25
C ARG A 57 -6.73 4.06 9.64
N THR A 58 -7.42 4.79 10.49
CA THR A 58 -7.67 4.38 11.87
C THR A 58 -8.47 3.08 11.91
N GLN A 59 -9.53 3.00 11.13
CA GLN A 59 -10.37 1.80 11.09
C GLN A 59 -9.61 0.62 10.52
N PHE A 60 -8.87 0.84 9.44
CA PHE A 60 -8.11 -0.23 8.79
C PHE A 60 -7.06 -0.80 9.74
N ILE A 61 -6.26 0.06 10.36
CA ILE A 61 -5.21 -0.40 11.29
C ILE A 61 -5.83 -1.08 12.49
N SER A 62 -6.94 -0.56 13.00
CA SER A 62 -7.65 -1.18 14.12
C SER A 62 -8.12 -2.59 13.74
N ASP A 63 -8.67 -2.77 12.54
CA ASP A 63 -9.12 -4.07 12.07
C ASP A 63 -7.96 -5.07 12.00
N VAL A 64 -6.80 -4.63 11.50
CA VAL A 64 -5.62 -5.49 11.40
C VAL A 64 -5.11 -5.87 12.78
N THR A 65 -5.00 -4.90 13.68
CA THR A 65 -4.41 -5.15 15.00
C THR A 65 -5.35 -5.92 15.92
N SER A 66 -6.66 -5.74 15.77
CA SER A 66 -7.63 -6.46 16.60
C SER A 66 -7.87 -7.89 16.10
N GLY A 67 -7.50 -8.19 14.86
CA GLY A 67 -7.78 -9.48 14.26
C GLY A 67 -9.11 -9.55 13.53
N ASP A 68 -9.84 -8.42 13.45
CA ASP A 68 -11.04 -8.37 12.62
C ASP A 68 -10.70 -8.55 11.15
N LEU A 69 -9.52 -8.10 10.75
CA LEU A 69 -8.99 -8.35 9.41
C LEU A 69 -7.66 -9.07 9.56
N ILE A 70 -7.60 -10.31 9.10
CA ILE A 70 -6.37 -11.09 9.09
C ILE A 70 -5.97 -11.29 7.64
N VAL A 71 -4.77 -10.82 7.29
CA VAL A 71 -4.21 -11.06 5.97
C VAL A 71 -3.27 -12.25 6.10
N GLU A 72 -3.68 -13.39 5.58
CA GLU A 72 -2.85 -14.60 5.68
C GLU A 72 -1.71 -14.57 4.68
N HIS A 73 -2.01 -14.20 3.44
CA HIS A 73 -0.96 -14.00 2.44
C HIS A 73 -1.45 -13.09 1.34
N ILE A 74 -0.49 -12.40 0.73
CA ILE A 74 -0.68 -11.68 -0.52
C ILE A 74 0.54 -11.98 -1.38
N THR A 75 0.31 -12.55 -2.57
CA THR A 75 1.37 -12.75 -3.55
C THR A 75 1.10 -11.82 -4.71
N ARG A 76 2.02 -10.88 -4.95
CA ARG A 76 1.87 -9.88 -5.99
C ARG A 76 2.56 -10.29 -7.26
N HIS A 77 1.86 -10.07 -8.36
CA HIS A 77 2.35 -10.35 -9.70
C HIS A 77 2.24 -9.07 -10.53
N GLN A 78 3.15 -8.92 -11.47
CA GLN A 78 3.07 -7.84 -12.47
C GLN A 78 2.95 -6.47 -11.82
N LEU A 79 3.75 -6.21 -10.80
CA LEU A 79 3.73 -4.92 -10.12
C LEU A 79 4.29 -3.85 -11.05
N GLY A 80 3.44 -2.89 -11.41
CA GLY A 80 3.82 -1.74 -12.21
C GLY A 80 3.84 -0.49 -11.36
N VAL A 81 4.78 0.42 -11.63
CA VAL A 81 4.90 1.68 -10.91
C VAL A 81 4.94 2.81 -11.92
N ARG A 82 4.11 3.83 -11.71
CA ARG A 82 4.14 5.06 -12.52
C ARG A 82 4.23 6.25 -11.59
N VAL A 83 5.22 7.11 -11.81
CA VAL A 83 5.46 8.28 -10.99
C VAL A 83 5.07 9.53 -11.76
N PHE A 84 4.26 10.38 -11.13
CA PHE A 84 3.78 11.63 -11.70
C PHE A 84 4.12 12.76 -10.72
N GLY A 85 5.35 13.25 -10.76
CA GLY A 85 5.78 14.27 -9.81
C GLY A 85 5.80 13.71 -8.39
N ASN A 86 4.96 14.26 -7.53
CA ASN A 86 4.86 13.83 -6.14
C ASN A 86 3.67 12.88 -5.90
N THR A 87 3.19 12.24 -6.96
CA THR A 87 2.14 11.22 -6.88
C THR A 87 2.62 10.00 -7.66
N ALA A 88 2.31 8.83 -7.14
CA ALA A 88 2.66 7.59 -7.85
C ALA A 88 1.48 6.62 -7.78
N VAL A 89 1.33 5.84 -8.85
CA VAL A 89 0.28 4.84 -8.95
C VAL A 89 0.95 3.49 -9.14
N LEU A 90 0.60 2.55 -8.27
CA LEU A 90 1.07 1.18 -8.37
C LEU A 90 -0.10 0.28 -8.74
N THR A 91 0.14 -0.60 -9.70
CA THR A 91 -0.87 -1.57 -10.12
C THR A 91 -0.29 -2.97 -10.00
N SER A 92 -1.12 -3.93 -9.61
CA SER A 92 -0.68 -5.31 -9.51
C SER A 92 -1.85 -6.26 -9.69
N ARG A 93 -1.50 -7.53 -9.83
CA ARG A 93 -2.44 -8.63 -9.80
C ARG A 93 -2.04 -9.48 -8.60
N ASP A 94 -2.95 -9.63 -7.66
CA ASP A 94 -2.66 -10.31 -6.40
C ASP A 94 -3.42 -11.62 -6.28
N SER A 95 -2.75 -12.62 -5.71
CA SER A 95 -3.43 -13.79 -5.14
C SER A 95 -3.39 -13.57 -3.63
N ALA A 96 -4.55 -13.57 -2.99
CA ALA A 96 -4.62 -13.20 -1.58
C ALA A 96 -5.64 -14.03 -0.83
N LYS A 97 -5.38 -14.22 0.46
CA LYS A 97 -6.34 -14.81 1.37
C LYS A 97 -6.45 -13.93 2.61
N TRP A 98 -7.67 -13.53 2.91
CA TRP A 98 -8.00 -12.68 4.05
C TRP A 98 -9.09 -13.34 4.86
N ILE A 99 -9.14 -13.02 6.13
CA ILE A 99 -10.27 -13.37 6.98
C ILE A 99 -10.81 -12.06 7.54
N TYR A 100 -12.04 -11.71 7.16
CA TYR A 100 -12.65 -10.48 7.60
C TYR A 100 -13.86 -10.78 8.46
N ARG A 101 -13.74 -10.49 9.76
CA ARG A 101 -14.77 -10.75 10.77
C ARG A 101 -15.25 -12.19 10.70
N GLY A 102 -14.29 -13.11 10.63
CA GLY A 102 -14.55 -14.55 10.63
C GLY A 102 -14.89 -15.13 9.27
N ARG A 103 -15.02 -14.30 8.22
CA ARG A 103 -15.35 -14.79 6.88
C ARG A 103 -14.10 -14.87 6.03
N GLU A 104 -13.85 -16.06 5.48
CA GLU A 104 -12.70 -16.25 4.61
C GLU A 104 -12.98 -15.71 3.22
N ILE A 105 -12.03 -14.93 2.71
CA ILE A 105 -12.09 -14.36 1.37
C ILE A 105 -10.78 -14.74 0.70
N GLU A 106 -10.87 -15.51 -0.38
CA GLU A 106 -9.69 -15.95 -1.10
C GLU A 106 -9.93 -15.80 -2.59
N GLY A 107 -8.91 -15.36 -3.32
CA GLY A 107 -9.04 -15.21 -4.76
C GLY A 107 -7.97 -14.35 -5.35
N GLN A 108 -8.21 -13.93 -6.58
CA GLN A 108 -7.32 -13.05 -7.31
C GLN A 108 -7.97 -11.69 -7.46
N TYR A 109 -7.12 -10.66 -7.41
CA TYR A 109 -7.54 -9.27 -7.42
C TYR A 109 -6.68 -8.45 -8.35
N LYS A 110 -7.29 -7.47 -9.00
CA LYS A 110 -6.54 -6.36 -9.56
C LYS A 110 -6.50 -5.27 -8.52
N VAL A 111 -5.30 -4.75 -8.27
CA VAL A 111 -5.09 -3.78 -7.19
C VAL A 111 -4.51 -2.51 -7.77
N ILE A 112 -5.03 -1.38 -7.31
CA ILE A 112 -4.44 -0.09 -7.58
C ILE A 112 -4.16 0.59 -6.25
N GLN A 113 -2.98 1.17 -6.13
CA GLN A 113 -2.55 1.91 -4.95
C GLN A 113 -2.05 3.27 -5.37
N VAL A 114 -2.32 4.27 -4.57
CA VAL A 114 -1.85 5.63 -4.80
C VAL A 114 -0.94 6.03 -3.64
N TYR A 115 0.25 6.49 -3.99
CA TYR A 115 1.21 7.04 -3.05
C TYR A 115 1.36 8.54 -3.32
N SER A 116 1.63 9.29 -2.28
CA SER A 116 1.86 10.72 -2.39
C SER A 116 3.07 11.13 -1.58
N GLU A 117 3.90 12.00 -2.15
CA GLU A 117 5.04 12.55 -1.44
C GLU A 117 4.66 13.90 -0.85
N ARG A 118 4.77 14.01 0.47
CA ARG A 118 4.51 15.25 1.21
C ARG A 118 5.63 15.41 2.22
N ASP A 119 6.20 16.59 2.29
CA ASP A 119 7.30 16.89 3.23
C ASP A 119 8.45 15.90 3.05
N ASN A 120 8.77 15.61 1.79
CA ASN A 120 9.85 14.69 1.40
C ASN A 120 9.65 13.26 1.88
N GLN A 121 8.39 12.88 2.14
CA GLN A 121 8.08 11.51 2.58
C GLN A 121 6.95 10.94 1.74
N TRP A 122 7.21 9.79 1.14
CA TRP A 122 6.18 9.04 0.42
C TRP A 122 5.31 8.26 1.40
N GLN A 123 4.01 8.30 1.19
CA GLN A 123 3.07 7.51 1.99
C GLN A 123 1.95 6.98 1.12
N LEU A 124 1.38 5.86 1.54
CA LEU A 124 0.25 5.24 0.86
C LEU A 124 -1.02 6.01 1.21
N VAL A 125 -1.75 6.46 0.19
CA VAL A 125 -2.92 7.33 0.36
C VAL A 125 -4.21 6.58 0.10
N ALA A 126 -4.23 5.67 -0.86
CA ALA A 126 -5.48 4.99 -1.24
C ALA A 126 -5.20 3.63 -1.83
N VAL A 127 -6.14 2.70 -1.61
CA VAL A 127 -6.07 1.35 -2.16
C VAL A 127 -7.45 0.94 -2.64
N GLN A 128 -7.47 0.24 -3.77
CA GLN A 128 -8.66 -0.48 -4.22
C GLN A 128 -8.23 -1.85 -4.74
N ALA A 129 -8.90 -2.90 -4.30
CA ALA A 129 -8.64 -4.27 -4.72
C ALA A 129 -9.91 -4.88 -5.28
N CYS A 130 -9.94 -5.11 -6.58
CA CYS A 130 -11.13 -5.58 -7.30
C CYS A 130 -11.00 -7.08 -7.61
N PRO A 131 -11.97 -7.91 -7.24
CA PRO A 131 -11.90 -9.34 -7.59
C PRO A 131 -11.86 -9.54 -9.09
N ILE A 132 -11.12 -10.57 -9.50
CA ILE A 132 -11.08 -10.99 -10.90
C ILE A 132 -11.90 -12.27 -11.01
N ALA A 133 -12.86 -12.24 -11.91
CA ALA A 133 -13.71 -13.40 -12.15
C ALA A 133 -12.95 -14.53 -12.85
#